data_00f50a7daae56a4fa9e48167c101534a
#
_entry.id   00f50a7daae56a4fa9e48167c101534a
#
_cell.length_a   1.000
_cell.length_b   1.000
_cell.length_c   1.000
_cell.angle_alpha   90.00
_cell.angle_beta   90.00
_cell.angle_gamma   90.00
#
_symmetry.space_group_name_H-M   'P 1'
#
loop_
_entity.id
_entity.type
_entity.pdbx_description
1 polymer ?
#
loop_
_entity_poly.entity_id
_entity_poly.type
_entity_poly.pdbx_seq_one_letter_code
_entity_poly.pdbx_strand_id
1 'polypeptide(L)'
;TEIYDGAVDGDNLLFRSETPPASSFGDRLLVTRKITVAGRPWTVLFRPTSAFSQPSSRAIPVMLGLFGLLLASAIALVARYQERAYEAASRLHETTEKSLIEKDLMLQEMKHRIKNSITRVLAIARQTASRATDVNEFSSSFSARLQAMAASQDMLTRSRWQKADLGDLLRIELGQVFGKELPEGMLSGPEVLLDETTTQALGLTFHELATNALKYGEAGNSVGALKVDWSLEGRGSERTLVLNWRETGQKKLEAPANTGFGTKLIDLNVTRELRGTIKRDFQANGLNVEIRIPLTS
;
A
#
# COMPACT_ATOMS: atom_id res chain seq x y z
N THR A 1 4.40 -18.80 -89.66
CA THR A 1 3.13 -18.81 -90.42
C THR A 1 3.20 -19.93 -91.45
N GLU A 2 2.13 -20.70 -91.61
CA GLU A 2 1.98 -21.71 -92.59
C GLU A 2 0.72 -21.42 -93.37
N ILE A 3 0.73 -21.70 -94.72
CA ILE A 3 -0.40 -21.50 -95.59
C ILE A 3 -0.71 -22.80 -96.31
N TYR A 4 -1.98 -23.25 -96.25
CA TYR A 4 -2.47 -24.49 -96.85
C TYR A 4 -3.57 -24.23 -97.87
N ASP A 5 -3.59 -25.01 -98.98
CA ASP A 5 -4.69 -25.02 -99.89
C ASP A 5 -5.82 -25.93 -99.38
N GLY A 6 -6.82 -25.35 -98.75
CA GLY A 6 -7.91 -26.07 -98.13
C GLY A 6 -7.65 -26.54 -96.73
N ALA A 7 -7.60 -27.85 -96.51
CA ALA A 7 -7.39 -28.41 -95.16
C ALA A 7 -5.91 -28.38 -94.74
N VAL A 8 -5.66 -28.30 -93.45
CA VAL A 8 -4.31 -28.33 -92.91
C VAL A 8 -3.78 -29.79 -92.94
N ASP A 9 -3.13 -30.11 -94.01
CA ASP A 9 -2.48 -31.40 -94.28
C ASP A 9 -1.12 -31.16 -94.94
N GLY A 10 -0.14 -32.09 -94.70
CA GLY A 10 1.20 -31.94 -95.27
C GLY A 10 1.27 -31.81 -96.74
N ASP A 11 0.37 -32.47 -97.48
CA ASP A 11 0.29 -32.43 -98.96
C ASP A 11 -0.29 -31.15 -99.48
N ASN A 12 -1.01 -30.39 -98.68
CA ASN A 12 -1.67 -29.12 -99.06
C ASN A 12 -0.84 -27.86 -98.61
N LEU A 13 0.37 -28.08 -98.08
CA LEU A 13 1.21 -26.97 -97.63
C LEU A 13 1.73 -26.17 -98.82
N LEU A 14 1.31 -24.90 -98.92
CA LEU A 14 1.75 -23.95 -99.97
C LEU A 14 2.99 -23.15 -99.53
N PHE A 15 3.04 -22.77 -98.28
CA PHE A 15 4.11 -21.94 -97.80
C PHE A 15 4.33 -22.15 -96.28
N ARG A 16 5.59 -22.14 -95.85
CA ARG A 16 6.02 -22.14 -94.47
C ARG A 16 7.12 -21.11 -94.28
N SER A 17 6.92 -20.16 -93.39
CA SER A 17 7.90 -19.10 -93.16
C SER A 17 9.15 -19.56 -92.37
N GLU A 18 8.99 -20.49 -91.41
CA GLU A 18 10.08 -21.07 -90.63
C GLU A 18 9.64 -22.43 -90.06
N THR A 19 10.60 -23.32 -89.81
CA THR A 19 10.30 -24.59 -89.10
C THR A 19 9.79 -24.28 -87.69
N PRO A 20 8.63 -24.79 -87.32
CA PRO A 20 8.10 -24.50 -86.02
C PRO A 20 9.06 -25.04 -84.94
N PRO A 21 9.43 -24.24 -83.94
CA PRO A 21 10.25 -24.70 -82.83
C PRO A 21 9.48 -25.76 -82.08
N ALA A 22 10.17 -26.79 -81.59
CA ALA A 22 9.63 -27.76 -80.66
C ALA A 22 9.40 -27.07 -79.27
N SER A 23 8.40 -26.25 -79.19
CA SER A 23 8.08 -25.55 -77.92
C SER A 23 6.75 -26.07 -77.38
N SER A 24 6.70 -26.20 -76.05
CA SER A 24 5.51 -26.62 -75.29
C SER A 24 4.29 -25.71 -75.48
N PHE A 25 4.43 -24.59 -76.19
CA PHE A 25 3.37 -23.62 -76.42
C PHE A 25 2.77 -23.73 -77.87
N GLY A 26 3.39 -24.55 -78.76
CA GLY A 26 2.98 -24.61 -80.14
C GLY A 26 1.50 -24.98 -80.34
N ASP A 27 0.99 -25.87 -79.55
CA ASP A 27 -0.39 -26.35 -79.64
C ASP A 27 -1.43 -25.51 -78.90
N ARG A 28 -0.99 -24.70 -77.92
CA ARG A 28 -1.86 -23.85 -77.08
C ARG A 28 -2.10 -22.46 -77.65
N LEU A 29 -1.20 -21.96 -78.46
CA LEU A 29 -1.26 -20.61 -79.01
C LEU A 29 -1.30 -20.66 -80.56
N LEU A 30 -2.12 -21.57 -81.10
CA LEU A 30 -2.31 -21.78 -82.53
C LEU A 30 -3.54 -21.00 -82.96
N VAL A 31 -3.38 -20.11 -83.92
CA VAL A 31 -4.49 -19.36 -84.59
C VAL A 31 -4.62 -19.79 -86.00
N THR A 32 -5.80 -20.28 -86.35
CA THR A 32 -6.14 -20.68 -87.72
C THR A 32 -7.12 -19.69 -88.31
N ARG A 33 -6.84 -19.19 -89.53
CA ARG A 33 -7.71 -18.28 -90.27
C ARG A 33 -7.91 -18.78 -91.67
N LYS A 34 -9.15 -18.88 -92.10
CA LYS A 34 -9.50 -19.21 -93.47
C LYS A 34 -9.69 -17.95 -94.30
N ILE A 35 -9.06 -17.88 -95.46
CA ILE A 35 -9.18 -16.79 -96.42
C ILE A 35 -9.50 -17.38 -97.78
N THR A 36 -10.22 -16.65 -98.68
CA THR A 36 -10.47 -17.07 -100.00
C THR A 36 -9.59 -16.29 -100.97
N VAL A 37 -8.75 -17.03 -101.73
CA VAL A 37 -7.83 -16.42 -102.69
C VAL A 37 -8.12 -17.00 -104.07
N ALA A 38 -8.49 -16.17 -105.07
CA ALA A 38 -8.83 -16.56 -106.37
C ALA A 38 -9.89 -17.68 -106.51
N GLY A 39 -10.89 -17.64 -105.57
CA GLY A 39 -11.98 -18.62 -105.52
C GLY A 39 -11.65 -19.95 -104.79
N ARG A 40 -10.45 -20.10 -104.27
CA ARG A 40 -10.05 -21.27 -103.51
C ARG A 40 -9.91 -20.92 -102.01
N PRO A 41 -10.36 -21.83 -101.10
CA PRO A 41 -10.22 -21.59 -99.72
C PRO A 41 -8.78 -21.91 -99.25
N TRP A 42 -8.08 -20.90 -98.69
CA TRP A 42 -6.78 -21.10 -98.06
C TRP A 42 -6.89 -21.02 -96.53
N THR A 43 -6.11 -21.91 -95.91
CA THR A 43 -6.04 -21.92 -94.43
C THR A 43 -4.64 -21.37 -94.01
N VAL A 44 -4.66 -20.28 -93.32
CA VAL A 44 -3.43 -19.67 -92.74
C VAL A 44 -3.32 -20.05 -91.24
N LEU A 45 -2.21 -20.67 -90.92
CA LEU A 45 -1.90 -21.12 -89.59
C LEU A 45 -0.79 -20.25 -89.00
N PHE A 46 -1.09 -19.58 -87.93
CA PHE A 46 -0.10 -18.81 -87.15
C PHE A 46 0.37 -19.59 -85.93
N ARG A 47 1.66 -19.84 -85.88
CA ARG A 47 2.32 -20.45 -84.71
C ARG A 47 3.28 -19.46 -84.08
N PRO A 48 3.47 -19.47 -82.77
CA PRO A 48 4.47 -18.64 -82.14
C PRO A 48 5.88 -19.02 -82.64
N THR A 49 6.72 -18.03 -82.88
CA THR A 49 8.12 -18.22 -83.26
C THR A 49 8.98 -18.41 -82.00
N SER A 50 10.27 -18.80 -82.19
CA SER A 50 11.23 -18.90 -81.09
C SER A 50 11.46 -17.54 -80.42
N ALA A 51 11.20 -16.43 -81.08
CA ALA A 51 11.25 -15.08 -80.55
C ALA A 51 10.05 -14.72 -79.66
N PHE A 52 8.98 -15.53 -79.68
CA PHE A 52 7.85 -15.38 -78.79
C PHE A 52 8.21 -15.99 -77.48
N SER A 53 9.09 -15.31 -76.67
CA SER A 53 9.38 -15.61 -75.30
C SER A 53 8.38 -14.84 -74.42
N GLN A 54 7.57 -15.57 -73.69
CA GLN A 54 6.89 -14.90 -72.57
C GLN A 54 7.95 -14.37 -71.61
N PRO A 55 8.04 -13.10 -71.34
CA PRO A 55 8.86 -12.58 -70.25
C PRO A 55 8.16 -12.90 -68.92
N SER A 56 8.07 -14.19 -68.60
CA SER A 56 7.51 -14.59 -67.36
C SER A 56 8.60 -14.60 -66.30
N SER A 57 9.12 -13.42 -66.03
CA SER A 57 9.83 -13.25 -64.74
C SER A 57 8.79 -13.34 -63.63
N ARG A 58 8.51 -14.55 -63.16
CA ARG A 58 7.70 -14.79 -61.97
C ARG A 58 8.35 -14.18 -60.70
N ALA A 59 9.57 -13.70 -60.86
CA ALA A 59 10.33 -13.08 -59.77
C ALA A 59 9.65 -11.78 -59.27
N ILE A 60 9.13 -10.93 -60.16
CA ILE A 60 8.51 -9.65 -59.80
C ILE A 60 7.28 -9.85 -58.88
N PRO A 61 6.25 -10.66 -59.25
CA PRO A 61 5.09 -10.88 -58.38
C PRO A 61 5.46 -11.58 -57.07
N VAL A 62 6.45 -12.49 -57.08
CA VAL A 62 6.92 -13.14 -55.86
C VAL A 62 7.63 -12.14 -54.92
N MET A 63 8.49 -11.28 -55.46
CA MET A 63 9.14 -10.23 -54.69
C MET A 63 8.14 -9.21 -54.13
N LEU A 64 7.13 -8.80 -54.89
CA LEU A 64 6.04 -7.93 -54.43
C LEU A 64 5.24 -8.59 -53.30
N GLY A 65 4.96 -9.88 -53.41
CA GLY A 65 4.26 -10.66 -52.38
C GLY A 65 5.07 -10.75 -51.10
N LEU A 66 6.37 -11.05 -51.18
CA LEU A 66 7.27 -11.07 -50.03
C LEU A 66 7.42 -9.71 -49.36
N PHE A 67 7.55 -8.63 -50.17
CA PHE A 67 7.61 -7.27 -49.65
C PHE A 67 6.32 -6.88 -48.92
N GLY A 68 5.14 -7.21 -49.51
CA GLY A 68 3.84 -6.98 -48.87
C GLY A 68 3.71 -7.72 -47.54
N LEU A 69 4.21 -8.96 -47.47
CA LEU A 69 4.15 -9.78 -46.29
C LEU A 69 5.10 -9.25 -45.17
N LEU A 70 6.30 -8.77 -45.54
CA LEU A 70 7.22 -8.12 -44.65
C LEU A 70 6.64 -6.81 -44.10
N LEU A 71 6.05 -5.99 -44.98
CA LEU A 71 5.42 -4.74 -44.58
C LEU A 71 4.23 -4.98 -43.63
N ALA A 72 3.37 -5.93 -43.94
CA ALA A 72 2.24 -6.31 -43.07
C ALA A 72 2.73 -6.83 -41.70
N SER A 73 3.79 -7.65 -41.70
CA SER A 73 4.40 -8.15 -40.47
C SER A 73 5.00 -7.03 -39.62
N ALA A 74 5.68 -6.06 -40.27
CA ALA A 74 6.24 -4.90 -39.58
C ALA A 74 5.14 -4.02 -38.95
N ILE A 75 4.07 -3.75 -39.71
CA ILE A 75 2.92 -3.00 -39.19
C ILE A 75 2.26 -3.73 -38.01
N ALA A 76 2.05 -5.03 -38.14
CA ALA A 76 1.48 -5.84 -37.03
C ALA A 76 2.38 -5.85 -35.79
N LEU A 77 3.69 -5.89 -35.99
CA LEU A 77 4.65 -5.84 -34.90
C LEU A 77 4.64 -4.48 -34.17
N VAL A 78 4.61 -3.39 -34.94
CA VAL A 78 4.51 -2.02 -34.39
C VAL A 78 3.20 -1.84 -33.65
N ALA A 79 2.07 -2.28 -34.22
CA ALA A 79 0.77 -2.20 -33.57
C ALA A 79 0.75 -2.95 -32.22
N ARG A 80 1.27 -4.18 -32.19
CA ARG A 80 1.40 -4.95 -30.93
C ARG A 80 2.32 -4.29 -29.92
N TYR A 81 3.40 -3.68 -30.37
CA TYR A 81 4.31 -2.95 -29.48
C TYR A 81 3.62 -1.72 -28.88
N GLN A 82 2.90 -0.96 -29.70
CA GLN A 82 2.15 0.20 -29.23
C GLN A 82 1.06 -0.19 -28.23
N GLU A 83 0.31 -1.27 -28.49
CA GLU A 83 -0.73 -1.77 -27.58
C GLU A 83 -0.13 -2.15 -26.21
N ARG A 84 0.97 -2.90 -26.20
CA ARG A 84 1.67 -3.26 -24.95
C ARG A 84 2.23 -2.04 -24.21
N ALA A 85 2.78 -1.08 -24.95
CA ALA A 85 3.29 0.16 -24.35
C ALA A 85 2.15 0.98 -23.72
N TYR A 86 1.00 1.05 -24.40
CA TYR A 86 -0.19 1.74 -23.90
C TYR A 86 -0.75 1.06 -22.64
N GLU A 87 -0.88 -0.28 -22.65
CA GLU A 87 -1.31 -1.02 -21.46
C GLU A 87 -0.36 -0.85 -20.27
N ALA A 88 0.96 -0.88 -20.53
CA ALA A 88 1.97 -0.67 -19.48
C ALA A 88 1.90 0.74 -18.90
N ALA A 89 1.74 1.75 -19.77
CA ALA A 89 1.58 3.15 -19.35
C ALA A 89 0.28 3.36 -18.52
N SER A 90 -0.82 2.75 -18.97
CA SER A 90 -2.10 2.82 -18.27
C SER A 90 -2.04 2.18 -16.87
N ARG A 91 -1.42 1.00 -16.74
CA ARG A 91 -1.21 0.34 -15.44
C ARG A 91 -0.32 1.17 -14.51
N LEU A 92 0.74 1.75 -15.05
CA LEU A 92 1.63 2.62 -14.28
C LEU A 92 0.89 3.87 -13.78
N HIS A 93 0.07 4.47 -14.64
CA HIS A 93 -0.75 5.62 -14.28
C HIS A 93 -1.74 5.29 -13.16
N GLU A 94 -2.46 4.18 -13.27
CA GLU A 94 -3.40 3.71 -12.24
C GLU A 94 -2.71 3.44 -10.89
N THR A 95 -1.55 2.78 -10.92
CA THR A 95 -0.79 2.53 -9.67
C THR A 95 -0.27 3.81 -9.05
N THR A 96 0.14 4.78 -9.88
CA THR A 96 0.63 6.08 -9.41
C THR A 96 -0.51 6.90 -8.79
N GLU A 97 -1.68 6.93 -9.43
CA GLU A 97 -2.86 7.62 -8.87
C GLU A 97 -3.28 7.02 -7.53
N LYS A 98 -3.37 5.69 -7.42
CA LYS A 98 -3.66 5.02 -6.15
C LYS A 98 -2.65 5.39 -5.07
N SER A 99 -1.35 5.37 -5.40
CA SER A 99 -0.30 5.75 -4.45
C SER A 99 -0.37 7.23 -4.03
N LEU A 100 -0.80 8.12 -4.92
CA LEU A 100 -1.00 9.53 -4.59
C LEU A 100 -2.19 9.72 -3.63
N ILE A 101 -3.30 9.03 -3.88
CA ILE A 101 -4.48 9.07 -3.00
C ILE A 101 -4.12 8.52 -1.61
N GLU A 102 -3.42 7.39 -1.53
CA GLU A 102 -2.97 6.83 -0.26
C GLU A 102 -2.04 7.79 0.50
N LYS A 103 -1.10 8.43 -0.20
CA LYS A 103 -0.23 9.45 0.40
C LYS A 103 -0.99 10.66 0.91
N ASP A 104 -1.99 11.14 0.16
CA ASP A 104 -2.82 12.26 0.57
C ASP A 104 -3.63 11.93 1.84
N LEU A 105 -4.23 10.74 1.90
CA LEU A 105 -4.92 10.26 3.09
C LEU A 105 -3.96 10.17 4.29
N MET A 106 -2.76 9.63 4.09
CA MET A 106 -1.74 9.57 5.13
C MET A 106 -1.32 10.96 5.61
N LEU A 107 -1.13 11.92 4.70
CA LEU A 107 -0.81 13.30 5.06
C LEU A 107 -1.93 13.98 5.84
N GLN A 108 -3.19 13.75 5.49
CA GLN A 108 -4.35 14.26 6.23
C GLN A 108 -4.39 13.68 7.64
N GLU A 109 -4.19 12.37 7.78
CA GLU A 109 -4.11 11.70 9.08
C GLU A 109 -2.96 12.25 9.93
N MET A 110 -1.77 12.42 9.34
CA MET A 110 -0.62 13.03 10.04
C MET A 110 -0.91 14.46 10.50
N LYS A 111 -1.54 15.29 9.66
CA LYS A 111 -1.97 16.66 10.04
C LYS A 111 -2.92 16.63 11.23
N HIS A 112 -3.89 15.71 11.22
CA HIS A 112 -4.84 15.54 12.32
C HIS A 112 -4.13 15.13 13.62
N ARG A 113 -3.20 14.17 13.55
CA ARG A 113 -2.39 13.72 14.68
C ARG A 113 -1.51 14.83 15.25
N ILE A 114 -0.82 15.58 14.40
CA ILE A 114 0.00 16.73 14.81
C ILE A 114 -0.87 17.77 15.54
N LYS A 115 -2.03 18.11 14.98
CA LYS A 115 -2.98 19.04 15.61
C LYS A 115 -3.39 18.56 17.02
N ASN A 116 -3.72 17.26 17.15
CA ASN A 116 -4.09 16.66 18.44
C ASN A 116 -2.94 16.72 19.44
N SER A 117 -1.71 16.38 19.01
CA SER A 117 -0.51 16.45 19.85
C SER A 117 -0.24 17.89 20.33
N ILE A 118 -0.31 18.88 19.45
CA ILE A 118 -0.14 20.29 19.81
C ILE A 118 -1.23 20.73 20.81
N THR A 119 -2.48 20.33 20.57
CA THR A 119 -3.60 20.66 21.48
C THR A 119 -3.36 20.08 22.88
N ARG A 120 -2.86 18.84 22.98
CA ARG A 120 -2.51 18.22 24.27
C ARG A 120 -1.34 18.92 24.95
N VAL A 121 -0.28 19.25 24.20
CA VAL A 121 0.86 20.02 24.76
C VAL A 121 0.38 21.36 25.34
N LEU A 122 -0.49 22.09 24.63
CA LEU A 122 -1.06 23.34 25.11
C LEU A 122 -1.94 23.12 26.38
N ALA A 123 -2.71 22.05 26.42
CA ALA A 123 -3.50 21.71 27.59
C ALA A 123 -2.60 21.41 28.81
N ILE A 124 -1.56 20.58 28.63
CA ILE A 124 -0.56 20.28 29.66
C ILE A 124 0.13 21.57 30.12
N ALA A 125 0.57 22.44 29.20
CA ALA A 125 1.23 23.70 29.53
C ALA A 125 0.33 24.60 30.38
N ARG A 126 -0.89 24.90 29.89
CA ARG A 126 -1.86 25.74 30.62
C ARG A 126 -2.19 25.20 31.99
N GLN A 127 -2.36 23.91 32.08
CA GLN A 127 -2.75 23.21 33.29
C GLN A 127 -1.60 23.13 34.30
N THR A 128 -0.34 22.97 33.83
CA THR A 128 0.85 23.04 34.69
C THR A 128 1.07 24.47 35.21
N ALA A 129 0.95 25.48 34.30
CA ALA A 129 1.11 26.87 34.64
C ALA A 129 0.09 27.39 35.67
N SER A 130 -1.15 26.88 35.64
CA SER A 130 -2.20 27.32 36.57
C SER A 130 -1.94 26.90 38.04
N ARG A 131 -0.91 26.10 38.33
CA ARG A 131 -0.65 25.55 39.67
C ARG A 131 0.80 25.58 40.11
N ALA A 132 1.72 25.86 39.20
CA ALA A 132 3.12 26.04 39.55
C ALA A 132 3.24 27.29 40.42
N THR A 133 3.97 27.17 41.53
CA THR A 133 4.23 28.26 42.48
C THR A 133 5.34 29.17 41.97
N ASP A 134 6.23 28.60 41.14
CA ASP A 134 7.35 29.30 40.51
C ASP A 134 7.70 28.70 39.12
N VAL A 135 8.62 29.37 38.43
CA VAL A 135 9.07 28.97 37.09
C VAL A 135 9.81 27.63 37.12
N ASN A 136 10.54 27.30 38.17
CA ASN A 136 11.31 26.07 38.29
C ASN A 136 10.37 24.86 38.45
N GLU A 137 9.35 25.01 39.31
CA GLU A 137 8.32 24.00 39.49
C GLU A 137 7.53 23.78 38.20
N PHE A 138 7.16 24.86 37.49
CA PHE A 138 6.54 24.78 36.19
C PHE A 138 7.41 24.01 35.18
N SER A 139 8.67 24.43 35.02
CA SER A 139 9.61 23.85 34.05
C SER A 139 9.83 22.36 34.31
N SER A 140 10.10 21.96 35.56
CA SER A 140 10.34 20.56 35.90
C SER A 140 9.10 19.68 35.67
N SER A 141 7.93 20.14 36.12
CA SER A 141 6.66 19.42 35.98
C SER A 141 6.18 19.34 34.53
N PHE A 142 6.35 20.41 33.78
CA PHE A 142 6.00 20.43 32.35
C PHE A 142 6.92 19.52 31.54
N SER A 143 8.25 19.58 31.78
CA SER A 143 9.20 18.72 31.09
C SER A 143 8.96 17.23 31.37
N ALA A 144 8.68 16.85 32.63
CA ALA A 144 8.39 15.46 32.98
C ALA A 144 7.14 14.93 32.20
N ARG A 145 6.06 15.71 32.12
CA ARG A 145 4.84 15.35 31.38
C ARG A 145 5.07 15.27 29.89
N LEU A 146 5.86 16.17 29.35
CA LEU A 146 6.21 16.15 27.94
C LEU A 146 7.05 14.93 27.59
N GLN A 147 7.97 14.53 28.47
CA GLN A 147 8.76 13.30 28.32
C GLN A 147 7.87 12.04 28.37
N ALA A 148 6.92 11.95 29.29
CA ALA A 148 5.95 10.86 29.34
C ALA A 148 5.11 10.78 28.05
N MET A 149 4.63 11.93 27.56
CA MET A 149 3.91 11.99 26.28
C MET A 149 4.79 11.53 25.11
N ALA A 150 6.07 11.95 25.07
CA ALA A 150 7.00 11.56 24.03
C ALA A 150 7.28 10.05 24.07
N ALA A 151 7.49 9.47 25.26
CA ALA A 151 7.72 8.03 25.42
C ALA A 151 6.54 7.19 24.92
N SER A 152 5.31 7.60 25.25
CA SER A 152 4.09 6.96 24.75
C SER A 152 3.98 7.05 23.21
N GLN A 153 4.36 8.18 22.61
CA GLN A 153 4.39 8.36 21.15
C GLN A 153 5.46 7.52 20.48
N ASP A 154 6.67 7.44 21.06
CA ASP A 154 7.76 6.61 20.53
C ASP A 154 7.39 5.13 20.52
N MET A 155 6.70 4.66 21.57
CA MET A 155 6.20 3.29 21.64
C MET A 155 5.23 2.97 20.49
N LEU A 156 4.30 3.86 20.20
CA LEU A 156 3.36 3.73 19.10
C LEU A 156 4.06 3.76 17.72
N THR A 157 5.08 4.59 17.58
CA THR A 157 5.86 4.66 16.33
C THR A 157 6.60 3.36 16.05
N ARG A 158 7.19 2.73 17.07
CA ARG A 158 7.88 1.43 16.95
C ARG A 158 6.93 0.29 16.57
N SER A 159 5.70 0.31 17.04
CA SER A 159 4.64 -0.66 16.70
C SER A 159 3.94 -0.36 15.37
N ARG A 160 4.52 0.48 14.51
CA ARG A 160 3.90 0.96 13.26
C ARG A 160 2.52 1.60 13.47
N TRP A 161 2.34 2.30 14.58
CA TRP A 161 1.10 3.02 14.95
C TRP A 161 -0.12 2.11 15.16
N GLN A 162 0.08 0.79 15.33
CA GLN A 162 -1.06 -0.11 15.39
C GLN A 162 -1.55 -0.34 16.82
N LYS A 163 -0.68 -0.78 17.73
CA LYS A 163 -1.08 -1.06 19.12
C LYS A 163 0.17 -1.12 20.01
N ALA A 164 0.04 -0.67 21.27
CA ALA A 164 1.07 -0.73 22.28
C ALA A 164 0.68 -1.74 23.37
N ASP A 165 1.64 -2.51 23.90
CA ASP A 165 1.37 -3.41 25.03
C ASP A 165 1.29 -2.62 26.35
N LEU A 166 0.26 -2.91 27.16
CA LEU A 166 0.04 -2.26 28.46
C LEU A 166 1.19 -2.50 29.44
N GLY A 167 1.72 -3.72 29.48
CA GLY A 167 2.83 -4.06 30.37
C GLY A 167 4.10 -3.31 30.02
N ASP A 168 4.38 -3.16 28.73
CA ASP A 168 5.53 -2.38 28.26
C ASP A 168 5.35 -0.87 28.55
N LEU A 169 4.15 -0.33 28.35
CA LEU A 169 3.84 1.05 28.73
C LEU A 169 4.09 1.30 30.23
N LEU A 170 3.60 0.41 31.09
CA LEU A 170 3.85 0.47 32.54
C LEU A 170 5.35 0.41 32.87
N ARG A 171 6.10 -0.50 32.21
CA ARG A 171 7.56 -0.59 32.43
C ARG A 171 8.28 0.69 32.06
N ILE A 172 7.89 1.33 30.96
CA ILE A 172 8.49 2.58 30.51
C ILE A 172 8.19 3.71 31.49
N GLU A 173 6.94 3.92 31.86
CA GLU A 173 6.54 5.03 32.73
C GLU A 173 7.07 4.88 34.15
N LEU A 174 6.98 3.68 34.73
CA LEU A 174 7.53 3.41 36.07
C LEU A 174 9.06 3.46 36.05
N GLY A 175 9.70 2.99 34.97
CA GLY A 175 11.15 3.05 34.82
C GLY A 175 11.69 4.48 34.74
N GLN A 176 10.93 5.43 34.20
CA GLN A 176 11.30 6.86 34.18
C GLN A 176 11.27 7.47 35.57
N VAL A 177 10.34 7.05 36.45
CA VAL A 177 10.13 7.63 37.76
C VAL A 177 10.98 6.94 38.85
N PHE A 178 11.02 5.59 38.82
CA PHE A 178 11.68 4.79 39.87
C PHE A 178 13.06 4.25 39.49
N GLY A 179 13.48 4.41 38.22
CA GLY A 179 14.69 3.84 37.67
C GLY A 179 14.42 2.61 36.80
N LYS A 180 15.43 2.22 35.99
CA LYS A 180 15.26 1.23 34.91
C LYS A 180 14.98 -0.20 35.36
N GLU A 181 15.39 -0.56 36.58
CA GLU A 181 15.20 -1.91 37.12
C GLU A 181 14.01 -1.92 38.08
N LEU A 182 12.88 -2.41 37.60
CA LEU A 182 11.69 -2.62 38.40
C LEU A 182 11.75 -4.00 39.08
N PRO A 183 11.33 -4.13 40.35
CA PRO A 183 11.31 -5.42 41.07
C PRO A 183 10.46 -6.47 40.32
N GLU A 184 10.91 -7.72 40.32
CA GLU A 184 10.14 -8.84 39.81
C GLU A 184 8.79 -8.95 40.56
N GLY A 185 7.72 -9.21 39.80
CA GLY A 185 6.37 -9.32 40.36
C GLY A 185 5.66 -8.02 40.68
N MET A 186 6.29 -6.84 40.45
CA MET A 186 5.63 -5.55 40.59
C MET A 186 4.48 -5.40 39.60
N LEU A 187 4.65 -5.88 38.35
CA LEU A 187 3.68 -5.83 37.28
C LEU A 187 3.17 -7.21 36.99
N SER A 188 1.85 -7.39 36.96
CA SER A 188 1.22 -8.68 36.68
C SER A 188 -0.11 -8.53 35.93
N GLY A 189 -0.25 -9.23 34.78
CA GLY A 189 -1.48 -9.26 34.02
C GLY A 189 -1.31 -9.91 32.64
N PRO A 190 -2.39 -10.14 31.92
CA PRO A 190 -2.33 -10.65 30.58
C PRO A 190 -1.80 -9.60 29.57
N GLU A 191 -1.36 -10.04 28.41
CA GLU A 191 -1.05 -9.14 27.29
C GLU A 191 -2.31 -8.36 26.87
N VAL A 192 -2.21 -7.03 26.82
CA VAL A 192 -3.29 -6.13 26.43
C VAL A 192 -2.76 -5.10 25.43
N LEU A 193 -3.28 -5.16 24.22
CA LEU A 193 -2.91 -4.23 23.16
C LEU A 193 -3.83 -3.01 23.17
N LEU A 194 -3.24 -1.84 23.36
CA LEU A 194 -3.89 -0.53 23.47
C LEU A 194 -3.82 0.24 22.17
N ASP A 195 -4.89 0.95 21.82
CA ASP A 195 -4.88 1.93 20.73
C ASP A 195 -4.09 3.21 21.13
N GLU A 196 -3.91 4.10 20.16
CA GLU A 196 -3.15 5.34 20.35
C GLU A 196 -3.72 6.22 21.47
N THR A 197 -5.04 6.42 21.49
CA THR A 197 -5.71 7.28 22.47
C THR A 197 -5.54 6.71 23.86
N THR A 198 -5.78 5.41 24.03
CA THR A 198 -5.65 4.71 25.30
C THR A 198 -4.19 4.69 25.79
N THR A 199 -3.22 4.45 24.89
CA THR A 199 -1.79 4.46 25.22
C THR A 199 -1.36 5.82 25.77
N GLN A 200 -1.72 6.92 25.08
CA GLN A 200 -1.33 8.26 25.51
C GLN A 200 -2.01 8.69 26.82
N ALA A 201 -3.29 8.40 26.97
CA ALA A 201 -4.02 8.75 28.19
C ALA A 201 -3.54 7.94 29.41
N LEU A 202 -3.28 6.63 29.22
CA LEU A 202 -2.72 5.78 30.28
C LEU A 202 -1.26 6.11 30.58
N GLY A 203 -0.44 6.44 29.62
CA GLY A 203 0.95 6.87 29.84
C GLY A 203 1.01 8.06 30.80
N LEU A 204 0.28 9.13 30.52
CA LEU A 204 0.18 10.27 31.41
C LEU A 204 -0.42 9.90 32.77
N THR A 205 -1.41 9.01 32.81
CA THR A 205 -2.03 8.54 34.04
C THR A 205 -1.03 7.78 34.93
N PHE A 206 -0.26 6.86 34.37
CA PHE A 206 0.77 6.10 35.08
C PHE A 206 1.91 6.97 35.54
N HIS A 207 2.33 7.92 34.72
CA HIS A 207 3.36 8.90 35.11
C HIS A 207 2.91 9.70 36.34
N GLU A 208 1.68 10.20 36.35
CA GLU A 208 1.14 10.96 37.48
C GLU A 208 0.94 10.07 38.72
N LEU A 209 0.48 8.83 38.59
CA LEU A 209 0.38 7.88 39.70
C LEU A 209 1.77 7.58 40.28
N ALA A 210 2.76 7.31 39.44
CA ALA A 210 4.12 7.00 39.83
C ALA A 210 4.78 8.20 40.52
N THR A 211 4.64 9.41 40.02
CA THR A 211 5.17 10.63 40.65
C THR A 211 4.46 10.94 41.96
N ASN A 212 3.17 10.64 42.09
CA ASN A 212 2.46 10.77 43.38
C ASN A 212 2.94 9.74 44.41
N ALA A 213 3.13 8.49 43.99
CA ALA A 213 3.66 7.43 44.81
C ALA A 213 5.10 7.75 45.32
N LEU A 214 5.93 8.37 44.46
CA LEU A 214 7.26 8.84 44.79
C LEU A 214 7.24 10.01 45.82
N LYS A 215 6.34 11.00 45.62
CA LYS A 215 6.29 12.22 46.43
C LYS A 215 5.55 12.05 47.75
N TYR A 216 4.48 11.28 47.76
CA TYR A 216 3.53 11.20 48.88
C TYR A 216 3.43 9.81 49.50
N GLY A 217 3.74 8.76 48.72
CA GLY A 217 3.72 7.36 49.16
C GLY A 217 5.07 6.91 49.72
N GLU A 218 5.14 5.62 50.07
CA GLU A 218 6.37 4.96 50.52
C GLU A 218 7.22 4.39 49.39
N ALA A 219 6.72 4.44 48.16
CA ALA A 219 7.45 3.97 46.98
C ALA A 219 8.74 4.75 46.68
N GLY A 220 8.86 5.96 47.24
CA GLY A 220 10.11 6.74 47.25
C GLY A 220 11.22 6.14 48.13
N ASN A 221 10.85 5.38 49.17
CA ASN A 221 11.78 4.74 50.09
C ASN A 221 12.01 3.27 49.73
N SER A 222 11.01 2.62 49.11
CA SER A 222 11.08 1.22 48.68
C SER A 222 10.15 1.00 47.50
N VAL A 223 10.74 0.80 46.34
CA VAL A 223 9.96 0.52 45.08
C VAL A 223 9.13 -0.78 45.22
N GLY A 224 9.51 -1.69 46.10
CA GLY A 224 8.75 -2.90 46.44
C GLY A 224 7.39 -2.66 47.13
N ALA A 225 7.13 -1.42 47.62
CA ALA A 225 5.85 -1.03 48.18
C ALA A 225 4.74 -0.80 47.14
N LEU A 226 5.08 -0.81 45.84
CA LEU A 226 4.14 -0.64 44.73
C LEU A 226 3.89 -1.96 44.03
N LYS A 227 2.61 -2.28 43.75
CA LYS A 227 2.17 -3.40 42.92
C LYS A 227 1.06 -2.97 41.96
N VAL A 228 1.19 -3.35 40.73
CA VAL A 228 0.20 -3.06 39.68
C VAL A 228 -0.21 -4.38 39.04
N ASP A 229 -1.49 -4.71 39.11
CA ASP A 229 -2.05 -5.86 38.45
C ASP A 229 -3.26 -5.47 37.58
N TRP A 230 -3.46 -6.21 36.49
CA TRP A 230 -4.59 -5.97 35.62
C TRP A 230 -5.17 -7.24 35.08
N SER A 231 -6.46 -7.16 34.71
CA SER A 231 -7.23 -8.26 34.12
C SER A 231 -8.18 -7.72 33.06
N LEU A 232 -8.69 -8.63 32.23
CA LEU A 232 -9.73 -8.34 31.26
C LEU A 232 -11.05 -8.98 31.72
N GLU A 233 -12.09 -8.18 31.85
CA GLU A 233 -13.46 -8.63 32.10
C GLU A 233 -14.31 -8.52 30.83
N GLY A 234 -15.32 -9.37 30.66
CA GLY A 234 -16.19 -9.40 29.50
C GLY A 234 -15.66 -10.27 28.36
N ARG A 235 -16.39 -10.33 27.24
CA ARG A 235 -16.05 -11.13 26.05
C ARG A 235 -16.32 -10.35 24.76
N GLY A 236 -15.54 -10.62 23.72
CA GLY A 236 -15.74 -10.00 22.40
C GLY A 236 -15.49 -8.48 22.41
N SER A 237 -16.44 -7.71 21.89
CA SER A 237 -16.38 -6.25 21.79
C SER A 237 -16.68 -5.49 23.09
N GLU A 238 -17.17 -6.18 24.13
CA GLU A 238 -17.47 -5.58 25.44
C GLU A 238 -16.42 -5.90 26.49
N ARG A 239 -15.15 -5.86 26.10
CA ARG A 239 -14.04 -6.11 27.04
C ARG A 239 -13.74 -4.86 27.83
N THR A 240 -13.56 -5.04 29.15
CA THR A 240 -13.17 -3.98 30.08
C THR A 240 -11.82 -4.33 30.69
N LEU A 241 -10.86 -3.43 30.56
CA LEU A 241 -9.60 -3.49 31.30
C LEU A 241 -9.86 -3.04 32.72
N VAL A 242 -9.49 -3.88 33.68
CA VAL A 242 -9.53 -3.57 35.11
C VAL A 242 -8.09 -3.55 35.61
N LEU A 243 -7.63 -2.40 36.07
CA LEU A 243 -6.27 -2.19 36.58
C LEU A 243 -6.34 -1.79 38.03
N ASN A 244 -5.55 -2.47 38.86
CA ASN A 244 -5.40 -2.20 40.27
C ASN A 244 -3.97 -1.70 40.55
N TRP A 245 -3.87 -0.50 41.04
CA TRP A 245 -2.64 0.14 41.53
C TRP A 245 -2.64 0.14 43.02
N ARG A 246 -1.71 -0.58 43.67
CA ARG A 246 -1.64 -0.74 45.12
C ARG A 246 -0.32 -0.24 45.65
N GLU A 247 -0.41 0.75 46.54
CA GLU A 247 0.70 1.26 47.30
C GLU A 247 0.57 0.78 48.74
N THR A 248 1.59 0.12 49.29
CA THR A 248 1.64 -0.36 50.65
C THR A 248 2.70 0.40 51.42
N GLY A 249 2.42 0.78 52.68
CA GLY A 249 3.37 1.54 53.53
C GLY A 249 2.91 1.64 54.96
N GLN A 250 3.77 2.13 55.81
CA GLN A 250 3.47 2.34 57.24
C GLN A 250 2.82 3.70 57.51
N LYS A 251 2.92 4.65 56.57
CA LYS A 251 2.36 5.97 56.68
C LYS A 251 0.91 5.98 56.28
N LYS A 252 0.02 6.40 57.21
CA LYS A 252 -1.38 6.61 56.87
C LYS A 252 -1.50 7.70 55.81
N LEU A 253 -1.91 7.30 54.62
CA LEU A 253 -2.23 8.24 53.53
C LEU A 253 -3.65 8.76 53.75
N GLU A 254 -3.77 10.03 54.08
CA GLU A 254 -5.08 10.68 54.20
C GLU A 254 -5.50 11.22 52.81
N ALA A 255 -6.79 11.15 52.53
CA ALA A 255 -7.32 11.77 51.36
C ALA A 255 -6.99 13.26 51.38
N PRO A 256 -6.31 13.80 50.33
CA PRO A 256 -5.91 15.21 50.34
C PRO A 256 -7.15 16.10 50.39
N ALA A 257 -7.14 17.09 51.30
CA ALA A 257 -8.23 18.05 51.44
C ALA A 257 -8.56 18.81 50.14
N ASN A 258 -7.56 18.96 49.26
CA ASN A 258 -7.70 19.51 47.93
C ASN A 258 -7.13 18.53 46.90
N THR A 259 -7.92 18.19 45.91
CA THR A 259 -7.46 17.39 44.77
C THR A 259 -6.33 18.12 44.04
N GLY A 260 -5.12 17.55 44.10
CA GLY A 260 -3.95 18.06 43.37
C GLY A 260 -4.19 18.03 41.85
N PHE A 261 -3.25 18.66 41.14
CA PHE A 261 -3.32 18.71 39.66
C PHE A 261 -3.23 17.32 39.03
N GLY A 262 -2.26 16.49 39.44
CA GLY A 262 -2.09 15.14 38.95
C GLY A 262 -3.37 14.30 39.11
N THR A 263 -4.05 14.42 40.23
CA THR A 263 -5.32 13.74 40.49
C THR A 263 -6.41 14.14 39.46
N LYS A 264 -6.53 15.44 39.16
CA LYS A 264 -7.50 15.93 38.15
C LYS A 264 -7.14 15.49 36.72
N LEU A 265 -5.84 15.42 36.40
CA LEU A 265 -5.38 14.93 35.11
C LEU A 265 -5.72 13.43 34.92
N ILE A 266 -5.44 12.64 35.98
CA ILE A 266 -5.83 11.23 36.00
C ILE A 266 -7.35 11.07 35.80
N ASP A 267 -8.16 11.86 36.54
CA ASP A 267 -9.62 11.81 36.41
C ASP A 267 -10.08 12.17 35.00
N LEU A 268 -9.54 13.22 34.40
CA LEU A 268 -9.87 13.63 33.03
C LEU A 268 -9.50 12.55 32.01
N ASN A 269 -8.29 12.00 32.09
CA ASN A 269 -7.84 10.96 31.19
C ASN A 269 -8.74 9.72 31.30
N VAL A 270 -9.00 9.23 32.51
CA VAL A 270 -9.77 8.02 32.72
C VAL A 270 -11.24 8.23 32.38
N THR A 271 -11.87 9.32 32.86
CA THR A 271 -13.32 9.46 32.75
C THR A 271 -13.79 10.09 31.44
N ARG A 272 -13.05 11.08 30.92
CA ARG A 272 -13.46 11.79 29.70
C ARG A 272 -12.82 11.21 28.44
N GLU A 273 -11.50 10.97 28.43
CA GLU A 273 -10.84 10.44 27.25
C GLU A 273 -11.13 8.94 27.05
N LEU A 274 -11.00 8.16 28.14
CA LEU A 274 -11.15 6.69 28.06
C LEU A 274 -12.56 6.21 28.44
N ARG A 275 -13.49 7.11 28.80
CA ARG A 275 -14.85 6.79 29.21
C ARG A 275 -14.91 5.71 30.31
N GLY A 276 -13.86 5.63 31.11
CA GLY A 276 -13.68 4.69 32.19
C GLY A 276 -14.16 5.24 33.54
N THR A 277 -13.88 4.47 34.56
CA THR A 277 -14.12 4.85 35.96
C THR A 277 -12.86 4.67 36.78
N ILE A 278 -12.69 5.50 37.80
CA ILE A 278 -11.59 5.42 38.74
C ILE A 278 -12.12 5.48 40.18
N LYS A 279 -11.63 4.59 41.03
CA LYS A 279 -11.92 4.57 42.45
C LYS A 279 -10.61 4.62 43.21
N ARG A 280 -10.57 5.43 44.28
CA ARG A 280 -9.41 5.54 45.18
C ARG A 280 -9.86 5.18 46.61
N ASP A 281 -9.18 4.24 47.17
CA ASP A 281 -9.39 3.81 48.57
C ASP A 281 -8.13 4.08 49.40
N PHE A 282 -8.22 5.08 50.29
CA PHE A 282 -7.16 5.47 51.16
C PHE A 282 -7.26 4.63 52.43
N GLN A 283 -6.34 3.68 52.60
CA GLN A 283 -6.32 2.74 53.71
C GLN A 283 -5.28 3.14 54.76
N ALA A 284 -5.38 2.57 55.97
CA ALA A 284 -4.42 2.83 57.05
C ALA A 284 -2.98 2.42 56.67
N ASN A 285 -2.80 1.48 55.76
CA ASN A 285 -1.54 0.91 55.31
C ASN A 285 -1.22 1.19 53.84
N GLY A 286 -1.85 2.20 53.22
CA GLY A 286 -1.56 2.56 51.84
C GLY A 286 -2.74 3.09 51.02
N LEU A 287 -2.58 3.05 49.71
CA LEU A 287 -3.56 3.51 48.71
C LEU A 287 -3.86 2.38 47.71
N ASN A 288 -5.14 2.15 47.44
CA ASN A 288 -5.59 1.32 46.33
C ASN A 288 -6.33 2.17 45.30
N VAL A 289 -5.93 2.08 44.02
CA VAL A 289 -6.61 2.76 42.91
C VAL A 289 -7.06 1.70 41.93
N GLU A 290 -8.37 1.60 41.72
CA GLU A 290 -8.98 0.77 40.69
C GLU A 290 -9.36 1.63 39.49
N ILE A 291 -8.88 1.27 38.30
CA ILE A 291 -9.22 1.92 37.02
C ILE A 291 -9.89 0.90 36.14
N ARG A 292 -11.08 1.24 35.62
CA ARG A 292 -11.83 0.38 34.69
C ARG A 292 -12.06 1.11 33.39
N ILE A 293 -11.64 0.53 32.28
CA ILE A 293 -11.67 1.16 30.94
C ILE A 293 -12.32 0.21 29.95
N PRO A 294 -13.39 0.62 29.24
CA PRO A 294 -13.93 -0.15 28.13
C PRO A 294 -12.93 -0.15 26.99
N LEU A 295 -12.54 -1.34 26.50
CA LEU A 295 -11.67 -1.49 25.34
C LEU A 295 -12.56 -1.61 24.10
N THR A 296 -12.56 -0.58 23.28
CA THR A 296 -13.17 -0.65 21.93
C THR A 296 -12.26 -1.45 21.01
N SER A 297 -12.82 -2.44 20.34
CA SER A 297 -12.12 -3.35 19.40
C SER A 297 -11.65 -2.62 18.16
#